data_007857a7d0e96643ef9e7ab505d7ef29
#
_entry.id   007857a7d0e96643ef9e7ab505d7ef29
#
_cell.length_a   1.000
_cell.length_b   1.000
_cell.length_c   1.000
_cell.angle_alpha   90.00
_cell.angle_beta   90.00
_cell.angle_gamma   90.00
#
_symmetry.space_group_name_H-M   'P 1'
#
loop_
_entity.id
_entity.type
_entity.pdbx_description
1 polymer ?
#
loop_
_entity_poly.entity_id
_entity_poly.type
_entity_poly.pdbx_seq_one_letter_code
_entity_poly.pdbx_strand_id
1 'polypeptide(L)' 'MVKFDENEYLIMGMFQKENRMQTMREIRSVVPFLKDDAEMLSLVNSTLAKMEKLSDQEFALLDLEPYKQESLEEE' A
#
# COMPACT_ATOMS: atom_id res chain seq x y z
N MET A 1 -6.41 12.99 -10.59
CA MET A 1 -5.51 11.92 -10.19
C MET A 1 -5.50 11.75 -8.69
N VAL A 2 -5.48 10.52 -8.23
CA VAL A 2 -5.50 10.27 -6.81
C VAL A 2 -4.14 10.60 -6.21
N LYS A 3 -4.15 11.24 -5.05
CA LYS A 3 -2.93 11.57 -4.36
C LYS A 3 -2.83 10.78 -3.07
N PHE A 4 -1.63 10.33 -2.76
CA PHE A 4 -1.38 9.55 -1.56
C PHE A 4 -0.45 10.30 -0.62
N ASP A 5 -0.67 10.11 0.68
CA ASP A 5 0.26 10.61 1.68
C ASP A 5 1.48 9.72 1.73
N GLU A 6 2.52 10.22 2.37
CA GLU A 6 3.73 9.43 2.53
C GLU A 6 3.47 8.13 3.25
N ASN A 7 2.62 8.14 4.28
CA ASN A 7 2.30 6.91 4.99
C ASN A 7 1.56 5.93 4.11
N GLU A 8 0.72 6.44 3.22
CA GLU A 8 0.02 5.56 2.29
C GLU A 8 0.98 4.94 1.29
N TYR A 9 1.98 5.71 0.85
CA TYR A 9 3.00 5.15 -0.02
C TYR A 9 3.78 4.07 0.71
N LEU A 10 4.06 4.26 2.01
CA LEU A 10 4.75 3.23 2.76
C LEU A 10 3.96 1.94 2.81
N ILE A 11 2.65 2.04 3.02
CA ILE A 11 1.80 0.85 3.01
C ILE A 11 1.89 0.13 1.67
N MET A 12 1.75 0.88 0.59
CA MET A 12 1.81 0.26 -0.72
C MET A 12 3.17 -0.36 -1.00
N GLY A 13 4.23 0.32 -0.59
CA GLY A 13 5.57 -0.21 -0.83
C GLY A 13 5.85 -1.47 -0.04
N MET A 14 5.35 -1.54 1.20
CA MET A 14 5.56 -2.72 2.03
C MET A 14 4.86 -3.94 1.47
N PHE A 15 3.70 -3.75 0.85
CA PHE A 15 2.89 -4.88 0.39
C PHE A 15 2.86 -5.02 -1.12
N GLN A 16 3.70 -4.29 -1.83
CA GLN A 16 3.65 -4.28 -3.29
C GLN A 16 3.87 -5.68 -3.87
N LYS A 17 2.99 -6.04 -4.79
CA LYS A 17 3.08 -7.29 -5.54
C LYS A 17 3.17 -6.95 -7.01
N GLU A 18 2.88 -7.91 -7.87
CA GLU A 18 3.06 -7.73 -9.29
C GLU A 18 2.12 -6.71 -9.90
N ASN A 19 0.93 -6.58 -9.35
CA ASN A 19 -0.01 -5.64 -9.90
C ASN A 19 -0.88 -5.06 -8.79
N ARG A 20 -1.74 -4.12 -9.18
CA ARG A 20 -2.56 -3.40 -8.22
C ARG A 20 -3.49 -4.33 -7.44
N MET A 21 -4.14 -5.24 -8.15
CA MET A 21 -5.10 -6.13 -7.50
C MET A 21 -4.44 -7.03 -6.47
N GLN A 22 -3.28 -7.57 -6.80
CA GLN A 22 -2.58 -8.43 -5.86
C GLN A 22 -2.06 -7.64 -4.66
N THR A 23 -1.61 -6.42 -4.89
CA THR A 23 -1.16 -5.56 -3.80
C THR A 23 -2.32 -5.24 -2.87
N MET A 24 -3.49 -4.92 -3.42
CA MET A 24 -4.65 -4.64 -2.59
C MET A 24 -5.06 -5.87 -1.79
N ARG A 25 -4.96 -7.05 -2.39
CA ARG A 25 -5.30 -8.27 -1.69
C ARG A 25 -4.38 -8.49 -0.48
N GLU A 26 -3.08 -8.23 -0.66
CA GLU A 26 -2.14 -8.37 0.43
C GLU A 26 -2.44 -7.37 1.54
N ILE A 27 -2.75 -6.14 1.17
CA ILE A 27 -3.07 -5.13 2.17
C ILE A 27 -4.34 -5.52 2.92
N ARG A 28 -5.35 -6.00 2.20
CA ARG A 28 -6.59 -6.42 2.84
C ARG A 28 -6.37 -7.56 3.81
N SER A 29 -5.40 -8.41 3.53
CA SER A 29 -5.16 -9.58 4.37
C SER A 29 -4.70 -9.21 5.76
N VAL A 30 -4.18 -8.00 5.97
CA VAL A 30 -3.74 -7.60 7.30
C VAL A 30 -4.82 -6.83 8.06
N VAL A 31 -5.92 -6.48 7.41
CA VAL A 31 -6.97 -5.70 8.06
C VAL A 31 -7.49 -6.37 9.33
N PRO A 32 -7.76 -7.68 9.33
CA PRO A 32 -8.27 -8.29 10.57
C PRO A 32 -7.30 -8.20 11.74
N PHE A 33 -6.02 -8.03 11.46
CA PHE A 33 -5.03 -7.96 12.51
C PHE A 33 -4.87 -6.54 13.06
N LEU A 34 -5.58 -5.58 12.49
CA LEU A 34 -5.46 -4.19 12.87
C LEU A 34 -6.65 -3.69 13.66
N LYS A 35 -7.52 -4.57 14.09
CA LYS A 35 -8.77 -4.10 14.71
C LYS A 35 -8.53 -3.37 16.01
N ASP A 36 -7.39 -3.57 16.66
CA ASP A 36 -7.10 -2.83 17.88
C ASP A 36 -6.25 -1.60 17.61
N ASP A 37 -5.94 -1.32 16.34
CA ASP A 37 -5.10 -0.18 15.99
C ASP A 37 -5.89 0.70 15.03
N ALA A 38 -6.69 1.59 15.61
CA ALA A 38 -7.60 2.39 14.81
C ALA A 38 -6.89 3.30 13.83
N GLU A 39 -5.73 3.82 14.21
CA GLU A 39 -5.00 4.71 13.31
C GLU A 39 -4.46 3.96 12.10
N MET A 40 -3.89 2.80 12.34
CA MET A 40 -3.36 2.01 11.24
C MET A 40 -4.49 1.49 10.38
N LEU A 41 -5.59 1.08 11.00
CA LEU A 41 -6.73 0.60 10.23
C LEU A 41 -7.28 1.70 9.33
N SER A 42 -7.37 2.93 9.85
CA SER A 42 -7.83 4.05 9.06
C SER A 42 -6.89 4.32 7.88
N LEU A 43 -5.58 4.25 8.14
CA LEU A 43 -4.60 4.46 7.10
C LEU A 43 -4.71 3.40 6.00
N VAL A 44 -4.84 2.15 6.40
CA VAL A 44 -4.94 1.06 5.44
C VAL A 44 -6.22 1.18 4.62
N ASN A 45 -7.34 1.49 5.29
CA ASN A 45 -8.58 1.63 4.57
C ASN A 45 -8.55 2.81 3.60
N SER A 46 -7.93 3.91 3.99
CA SER A 46 -7.77 5.05 3.11
C SER A 46 -6.92 4.69 1.89
N THR A 47 -5.84 3.95 2.13
CA THR A 47 -4.95 3.52 1.05
C THR A 47 -5.72 2.64 0.07
N LEU A 48 -6.48 1.69 0.58
CA LEU A 48 -7.24 0.79 -0.29
C LEU A 48 -8.29 1.55 -1.09
N ALA A 49 -8.99 2.50 -0.46
CA ALA A 49 -10.01 3.27 -1.15
C ALA A 49 -9.41 4.06 -2.30
N LYS A 50 -8.23 4.62 -2.07
CA LYS A 50 -7.57 5.38 -3.12
C LYS A 50 -7.05 4.46 -4.21
N MET A 51 -6.54 3.29 -3.85
CA MET A 51 -6.05 2.34 -4.85
C MET A 51 -7.17 1.87 -5.76
N GLU A 52 -8.40 1.80 -5.24
CA GLU A 52 -9.51 1.40 -6.09
C GLU A 52 -9.80 2.41 -7.18
N LYS A 53 -9.38 3.65 -6.98
CA LYS A 53 -9.60 4.69 -7.97
C LYS A 53 -8.48 4.77 -8.98
N LEU A 54 -7.41 4.01 -8.78
CA LEU A 54 -6.31 3.98 -9.73
C LEU A 54 -6.59 2.94 -10.80
N SER A 55 -6.10 3.19 -12.01
CA SER A 55 -6.05 2.13 -13.00
C SER A 55 -4.79 1.30 -12.75
N ASP A 56 -4.72 0.14 -13.37
CA ASP A 56 -3.52 -0.68 -13.27
C ASP A 56 -2.31 0.04 -13.85
N GLN A 57 -2.51 0.80 -14.91
CA GLN A 57 -1.43 1.58 -15.49
C GLN A 57 -0.95 2.65 -14.54
N GLU A 58 -1.86 3.33 -13.88
CA GLU A 58 -1.48 4.38 -12.94
C GLU A 58 -0.70 3.78 -11.77
N PHE A 59 -1.11 2.62 -11.30
CA PHE A 59 -0.39 1.98 -10.22
C PHE A 59 1.02 1.61 -10.66
N ALA A 60 1.15 1.13 -11.88
CA ALA A 60 2.47 0.74 -12.40
C ALA A 60 3.42 1.93 -12.51
N LEU A 61 2.87 3.13 -12.65
CA LEU A 61 3.70 4.32 -12.75
C LEU A 61 4.14 4.88 -11.40
N LEU A 62 3.59 4.36 -10.32
CA LEU A 62 4.00 4.83 -9.01
C LEU A 62 5.40 4.34 -8.69
N ASP A 63 6.21 5.23 -8.13
CA ASP A 63 7.57 4.88 -7.76
C ASP A 63 7.57 4.53 -6.27
N LEU A 64 7.48 3.26 -5.98
CA LEU A 64 7.44 2.79 -4.61
C LEU A 64 8.79 2.31 -4.08
N GLU A 65 9.84 2.40 -4.90
CA GLU A 65 11.17 1.95 -4.48
C GLU A 65 11.63 2.60 -3.18
N PRO A 66 11.48 3.91 -3.01
CA PRO A 66 11.94 4.53 -1.77
C PRO A 66 11.17 4.06 -0.54
N TYR A 67 10.02 3.43 -0.75
CA TYR A 67 9.16 3.04 0.36
C TYR A 67 9.22 1.55 0.66
N LYS A 68 10.00 0.79 -0.09
CA LYS A 68 10.12 -0.62 0.17
C LYS A 68 11.06 -0.86 1.35
N GLN A 69 10.82 -1.94 2.05
CA GLN A 69 11.60 -2.22 3.23
C GLN A 69 12.50 -3.40 3.07
N GLU A 70 12.99 -3.59 1.91
CA GLU A 70 13.83 -4.72 1.71
C GLU A 70 15.27 -4.45 1.99
N SER A 71 15.63 -3.25 2.18
CA SER A 71 17.00 -2.89 2.21
C SER A 71 17.79 -3.42 3.31
N LEU A 72 17.18 -3.99 4.21
CA LEU A 72 17.91 -4.40 5.29
C LEU A 72 18.86 -5.35 5.04
N GLU A 73 18.70 -5.93 4.21
CA GLU A 73 19.52 -6.89 4.10
C GLU A 73 20.63 -6.63 3.50
N GLU A 74 20.82 -6.23 3.17
CA GLU A 74 21.86 -6.13 2.81
C GLU A 74 22.73 -5.85 3.17
N GLU A 75 22.86 -5.87 3.53
CA GLU A 75 23.83 -5.73 3.92
C GLU A 75 24.27 -5.99 4.10
#